data_f4251233cc657cc7db32d2ac4f705ed2
#
_entry.id   f4251233cc657cc7db32d2ac4f705ed2
#
_cell.length_a   1.000
_cell.length_b   1.000
_cell.length_c   1.000
_cell.angle_alpha   90.00
_cell.angle_beta   90.00
_cell.angle_gamma   90.00
#
_symmetry.space_group_name_H-M   'P 1'
#
loop_
_entity.id
_entity.type
_entity.pdbx_description
1 polymer ?
#
loop_
_entity_poly.entity_id
_entity_poly.type
_entity_poly.pdbx_seq_one_letter_code
_entity_poly.pdbx_strand_id
1 'polypeptide(L)' 'MIKVYGSTNNNNIHTDTSKTLLGAKQYATRNNYKNVSIRIGYNVTLLEYKDSGKWYTYEDFLSIFK' A
#
# COMPACT_ATOMS: atom_id res chain seq x y z
N MET A 1 -4.37 -6.60 -11.98
CA MET A 1 -3.04 -6.65 -11.37
C MET A 1 -2.97 -5.62 -10.23
N ILE A 2 -2.43 -6.03 -9.13
CA ILE A 2 -2.34 -5.18 -7.95
C ILE A 2 -1.06 -4.36 -8.02
N LYS A 3 -1.18 -3.05 -7.82
CA LYS A 3 -0.03 -2.14 -7.81
C LYS A 3 0.31 -1.73 -6.38
N VAL A 4 1.60 -1.68 -6.09
CA VAL A 4 2.12 -1.30 -4.78
C VAL A 4 2.93 -0.02 -4.96
N TYR A 5 2.55 1.01 -4.24
CA TYR A 5 3.30 2.27 -4.18
C TYR A 5 3.82 2.40 -2.75
N GLY A 6 5.12 2.35 -2.59
CA GLY A 6 5.71 2.36 -1.27
C GLY A 6 6.87 3.32 -1.15
N SER A 7 7.09 3.84 0.05
CA SER A 7 8.23 4.69 0.33
C SER A 7 8.86 4.34 1.67
N THR A 8 10.17 4.52 1.73
CA THR A 8 10.92 4.53 2.97
C THR A 8 10.95 5.96 3.51
N ASN A 9 11.81 6.23 4.47
CA ASN A 9 11.91 7.57 5.04
C ASN A 9 12.55 8.61 4.09
N ASN A 10 12.92 8.22 2.88
CA ASN A 10 13.69 9.08 1.96
C ASN A 10 12.80 9.80 0.93
N ASN A 11 11.49 9.73 1.07
CA ASN A 11 10.52 10.36 0.17
C ASN A 11 10.55 9.84 -1.28
N ASN A 12 11.29 8.79 -1.55
CA ASN A 12 11.29 8.16 -2.87
C ASN A 12 10.17 7.15 -2.94
N ILE A 13 9.33 7.26 -3.96
CA ILE A 13 8.22 6.33 -4.15
C ILE A 13 8.67 5.22 -5.09
N HIS A 14 8.57 4.00 -4.61
CA HIS A 14 8.86 2.80 -5.40
C HIS A 14 7.54 2.17 -5.85
N THR A 15 7.48 1.78 -7.10
CA THR A 15 6.29 1.16 -7.69
C THR A 15 6.59 -0.27 -8.07
N ASP A 16 5.70 -1.18 -7.68
CA ASP A 16 5.82 -2.58 -8.08
C ASP A 16 4.43 -3.16 -8.32
N THR A 17 4.40 -4.40 -8.78
CA THR A 17 3.15 -5.11 -9.05
C THR A 17 3.15 -6.45 -8.33
N SER A 18 1.96 -6.94 -8.01
CA SER A 18 1.78 -8.23 -7.37
C SER A 18 0.52 -8.89 -7.91
N LYS A 19 0.48 -10.22 -7.86
CA LYS A 19 -0.69 -10.98 -8.27
C LYS A 19 -1.74 -11.07 -7.16
N THR A 20 -1.32 -10.91 -5.91
CA THR A 20 -2.21 -11.05 -4.75
C THR A 20 -1.98 -9.93 -3.76
N LEU A 21 -3.01 -9.67 -2.96
CA LEU A 21 -2.91 -8.68 -1.88
C LEU A 21 -1.88 -9.11 -0.83
N LEU A 22 -1.89 -10.39 -0.46
CA LEU A 22 -0.93 -10.90 0.51
C LEU A 22 0.50 -10.72 0.02
N GLY A 23 0.76 -11.06 -1.24
CA GLY A 23 2.08 -10.87 -1.84
C GLY A 23 2.52 -9.41 -1.85
N ALA A 24 1.60 -8.50 -2.14
CA ALA A 24 1.87 -7.07 -2.12
C ALA A 24 2.28 -6.60 -0.71
N LYS A 25 1.56 -7.04 0.31
CA LYS A 25 1.87 -6.68 1.70
C LYS A 25 3.21 -7.26 2.15
N GLN A 26 3.48 -8.51 1.77
CA GLN A 26 4.76 -9.15 2.09
C GLN A 26 5.93 -8.42 1.43
N TYR A 27 5.75 -8.00 0.18
CA TYR A 27 6.77 -7.24 -0.54
C TYR A 27 7.07 -5.93 0.19
N ALA A 28 6.04 -5.20 0.59
CA ALA A 28 6.20 -3.94 1.30
C ALA A 28 6.90 -4.12 2.64
N THR A 29 6.56 -5.17 3.37
CA THR A 29 7.19 -5.48 4.65
C THR A 29 8.66 -5.84 4.48
N ARG A 30 8.97 -6.65 3.47
CA ARG A 30 10.33 -7.07 3.18
C ARG A 30 11.23 -5.90 2.82
N ASN A 31 10.69 -4.88 2.16
CA ASN A 31 11.44 -3.71 1.76
C ASN A 31 11.41 -2.59 2.80
N ASN A 32 10.82 -2.84 3.96
CA ASN A 32 10.76 -1.89 5.07
C ASN A 32 10.07 -0.56 4.69
N TYR A 33 9.08 -0.61 3.81
CA TYR A 33 8.32 0.58 3.46
C TYR A 33 7.47 1.02 4.66
N LYS A 34 7.57 2.29 5.01
CA LYS A 34 6.79 2.88 6.10
C LYS A 34 5.44 3.38 5.62
N ASN A 35 5.37 3.83 4.38
CA ASN A 35 4.14 4.34 3.78
C ASN A 35 3.89 3.57 2.49
N VAL A 36 2.75 2.94 2.39
CA VAL A 36 2.41 2.07 1.27
C VAL A 36 0.96 2.31 0.86
N SER A 37 0.73 2.32 -0.45
CA SER A 37 -0.62 2.34 -1.01
C SER A 37 -0.74 1.15 -1.95
N ILE A 38 -1.71 0.28 -1.70
CA ILE A 38 -1.95 -0.90 -2.53
C ILE A 38 -3.26 -0.70 -3.28
N ARG A 39 -3.20 -0.70 -4.60
CA ARG A 39 -4.33 -0.36 -5.46
C ARG A 39 -4.54 -1.39 -6.56
N ILE A 40 -5.74 -1.44 -7.13
CA ILE A 40 -6.05 -2.31 -8.25
C ILE A 40 -5.98 -1.54 -9.57
N GLY A 41 -5.12 -2.02 -10.46
CA GLY A 41 -5.13 -1.64 -11.88
C GLY A 41 -5.10 -0.16 -12.18
N TYR A 42 -5.81 0.20 -13.23
CA TYR A 42 -5.92 1.59 -13.68
C TYR A 42 -6.94 2.38 -12.89
N ASN A 43 -7.90 1.70 -12.29
CA ASN A 43 -8.84 2.35 -11.40
C ASN A 43 -8.17 2.43 -10.04
N VAL A 44 -8.09 3.61 -9.54
CA VAL A 44 -7.37 3.94 -8.33
C VAL A 44 -8.12 3.43 -7.10
N THR A 45 -8.57 2.17 -7.14
CA THR A 45 -9.28 1.57 -6.02
C THR A 45 -8.29 1.14 -4.98
N LEU A 46 -8.32 1.82 -3.84
CA LEU A 46 -7.45 1.52 -2.72
C LEU A 46 -7.93 0.23 -2.04
N LEU A 47 -7.03 -0.72 -1.89
CA LEU A 47 -7.32 -1.96 -1.16
C LEU A 47 -6.89 -1.84 0.29
N GLU A 48 -5.63 -1.54 0.52
CA GLU A 48 -5.06 -1.35 1.85
C GLU A 48 -3.94 -0.33 1.76
N TYR A 49 -3.60 0.26 2.90
CA TYR A 49 -2.47 1.17 2.95
C TYR A 49 -1.73 1.02 4.29
N LYS A 50 -0.50 1.47 4.30
CA LYS A 50 0.37 1.47 5.47
C LYS A 50 0.80 2.90 5.75
N ASP A 51 0.62 3.33 6.98
CA ASP A 51 1.00 4.69 7.39
C ASP A 51 1.83 4.58 8.67
N SER A 52 3.04 5.11 8.61
CA SER A 52 3.98 5.10 9.74
C SER A 52 4.19 3.71 10.33
N GLY A 53 4.19 2.70 9.46
CA GLY A 53 4.44 1.32 9.86
C GLY A 53 3.22 0.52 10.27
N LYS A 54 2.03 1.09 10.22
CA LYS A 54 0.79 0.41 10.61
C LYS A 54 -0.12 0.23 9.41
N TRP A 55 -0.69 -0.98 9.26
CA TRP A 55 -1.60 -1.31 8.16
C TRP A 55 -3.03 -0.89 8.45
N TYR A 56 -3.72 -0.44 7.41
CA TYR A 56 -5.13 -0.04 7.45
C TYR A 56 -5.84 -0.58 6.22
N THR A 57 -7.13 -0.91 6.38
CA THR A 57 -7.97 -1.31 5.27
C THR A 57 -8.64 -0.10 4.65
N TYR A 58 -9.32 -0.31 3.51
CA TYR A 58 -10.12 0.74 2.89
C TYR A 58 -11.22 1.24 3.82
N GLU A 59 -11.83 0.34 4.59
CA GLU A 59 -12.87 0.71 5.55
C GLU A 59 -12.32 1.60 6.65
N ASP A 60 -11.11 1.31 7.13
CA ASP A 60 -10.43 2.17 8.09
C ASP A 60 -10.19 3.55 7.52
N PHE A 61 -9.80 3.61 6.25
CA PHE A 61 -9.58 4.87 5.55
C PHE A 61 -10.87 5.71 5.52
N LEU A 62 -11.99 5.10 5.19
CA LEU A 62 -13.28 5.80 5.14
C LEU A 62 -13.67 6.33 6.52
N SER A 63 -13.39 5.57 7.58
CA SER A 63 -13.72 5.99 8.94
C SER A 63 -12.93 7.21 9.38
N ILE A 64 -11.67 7.32 8.94
CA ILE A 64 -10.80 8.44 9.31
C ILE A 64 -11.26 9.73 8.62
N PHE A 65 -11.77 9.63 7.41
CA PHE A 65 -12.10 10.80 6.59
C PHE A 65 -13.59 11.12 6.56
N LYS A 66 -14.34 10.55 7.49
CA LYS A 66 -15.75 10.90 7.62
C LYS A 66 -15.94 12.25 8.30
#